data_ea0009184e8b4d6648a2e97af6a49a21
#
_entry.id   ea0009184e8b4d6648a2e97af6a49a21
#
_cell.length_a   1.000
_cell.length_b   1.000
_cell.length_c   1.000
_cell.angle_alpha   90.00
_cell.angle_beta   90.00
_cell.angle_gamma   90.00
#
_symmetry.space_group_name_H-M   'P 1'
#
loop_
_entity.id
_entity.type
_entity.pdbx_description
1 polymer ?
#
loop_
_entity_poly.entity_id
_entity_poly.type
_entity_poly.pdbx_seq_one_letter_code
_entity_poly.pdbx_strand_id
1 'polypeptide(L)'
;DAGYEVAGMLGQWEHNYPDQWTKHNNQASGYGGEAIHNMTRWDWGQDLFEWMEYYLKGVGPKPALHAQIQRNDGEWRIEETWPPLDAERVSLDMSLCESTGAFLGTAGLALGGENTVTVTCPPMSNEVDTHISGLATFHLSVVPSFDGGQVFIEMQDSETGTRLGHATMDVRYHAGGYEAQTVIPGQSITMLMEFQGMDVLLPANHGITFVLAESGEDYLPPACTPSCSMHVIPSVSTVEIPVIYRDGSSTL
;
A
#
# COMPACT_ATOMS: atom_id res chain seq x y z
N ASP A 1 14.47 6.66 -15.20
CA ASP A 1 14.38 8.10 -14.88
C ASP A 1 14.35 8.91 -16.16
N ALA A 2 13.19 9.44 -16.53
CA ALA A 2 13.05 10.20 -17.78
C ALA A 2 13.52 11.66 -17.66
N GLY A 3 14.09 12.05 -16.50
CA GLY A 3 14.61 13.39 -16.24
C GLY A 3 13.54 14.48 -16.11
N TYR A 4 12.29 14.09 -15.84
CA TYR A 4 11.23 15.06 -15.60
C TYR A 4 11.33 15.67 -14.20
N GLU A 5 11.07 16.96 -14.11
CA GLU A 5 10.92 17.65 -12.83
C GLU A 5 9.53 17.35 -12.27
N VAL A 6 9.47 16.84 -11.05
CA VAL A 6 8.24 16.42 -10.38
C VAL A 6 8.23 16.96 -8.95
N ALA A 7 7.08 17.45 -8.52
CA ALA A 7 6.77 17.69 -7.12
C ALA A 7 5.53 16.85 -6.76
N GLY A 8 5.49 16.32 -5.56
CA GLY A 8 4.41 15.46 -5.09
C GLY A 8 3.83 15.92 -3.76
N MET A 9 2.55 15.66 -3.57
CA MET A 9 1.87 15.84 -2.29
C MET A 9 1.07 14.56 -2.02
N LEU A 10 1.48 13.80 -1.01
CA LEU A 10 0.82 12.57 -0.58
C LEU A 10 0.19 12.79 0.79
N GLY A 11 -1.12 12.71 0.86
CA GLY A 11 -1.89 12.87 2.10
C GLY A 11 -2.88 11.73 2.30
N GLN A 12 -3.52 11.72 3.45
CA GLN A 12 -4.51 10.72 3.86
C GLN A 12 -5.90 11.04 3.27
N TRP A 13 -5.94 11.42 1.98
CA TRP A 13 -7.18 11.78 1.29
C TRP A 13 -7.83 10.57 0.62
N GLU A 14 -9.15 10.63 0.54
CA GLU A 14 -9.90 9.80 -0.38
C GLU A 14 -9.91 10.43 -1.79
N HIS A 15 -10.82 9.99 -2.66
CA HIS A 15 -10.96 10.49 -4.03
C HIS A 15 -11.58 11.91 -4.07
N ASN A 16 -10.96 12.86 -3.36
CA ASN A 16 -11.36 14.27 -3.29
C ASN A 16 -10.14 15.18 -3.42
N TYR A 17 -10.38 16.46 -3.71
CA TYR A 17 -9.29 17.43 -3.72
C TYR A 17 -8.79 17.71 -2.29
N PRO A 18 -7.49 17.98 -2.13
CA PRO A 18 -6.88 18.18 -0.82
C PRO A 18 -7.47 19.33 0.02
N ASP A 19 -8.07 20.35 -0.61
CA ASP A 19 -8.72 21.48 0.05
C ASP A 19 -10.19 21.25 0.38
N GLN A 20 -10.79 20.15 -0.07
CA GLN A 20 -12.18 19.86 0.22
C GLN A 20 -12.34 19.31 1.63
N TRP A 21 -13.05 20.09 2.46
CA TRP A 21 -13.49 19.58 3.75
C TRP A 21 -14.66 18.62 3.55
N THR A 22 -14.39 17.36 3.60
CA THR A 22 -15.40 16.32 3.60
C THR A 22 -15.38 15.56 4.92
N LYS A 23 -16.45 14.85 5.22
CA LYS A 23 -16.49 13.98 6.38
C LYS A 23 -15.31 12.98 6.35
N HIS A 24 -14.95 12.50 5.18
CA HIS A 24 -13.89 11.53 4.98
C HIS A 24 -12.49 12.15 5.12
N ASN A 25 -12.22 13.28 4.48
CA ASN A 25 -10.93 13.99 4.62
C ASN A 25 -10.64 14.47 6.04
N ASN A 26 -11.66 14.64 6.86
CA ASN A 26 -11.52 15.10 8.23
C ASN A 26 -11.70 13.99 9.27
N GLN A 27 -12.04 12.79 8.84
CA GLN A 27 -12.30 11.64 9.70
C GLN A 27 -11.53 10.39 9.27
N ALA A 28 -10.50 10.53 8.42
CA ALA A 28 -9.61 9.41 8.23
C ALA A 28 -9.09 9.00 9.59
N SER A 29 -9.29 7.75 9.88
CA SER A 29 -8.87 7.18 11.15
C SER A 29 -7.35 7.10 11.17
N GLY A 30 -6.74 7.88 12.03
CA GLY A 30 -5.41 7.59 12.50
C GLY A 30 -5.41 6.33 13.36
N TYR A 31 -4.30 6.02 13.96
CA TYR A 31 -4.22 4.95 14.94
C TYR A 31 -5.29 5.09 16.02
N GLY A 32 -5.93 3.97 16.35
CA GLY A 32 -6.98 3.92 17.35
C GLY A 32 -8.34 4.47 16.91
N GLY A 33 -8.54 4.73 15.62
CA GLY A 33 -9.81 5.24 15.09
C GLY A 33 -10.07 6.71 15.39
N GLU A 34 -9.05 7.45 15.85
CA GLU A 34 -9.13 8.88 16.05
C GLU A 34 -9.05 9.63 14.71
N ALA A 35 -9.76 10.75 14.62
CA ALA A 35 -9.71 11.60 13.43
C ALA A 35 -8.32 12.22 13.29
N ILE A 36 -7.71 12.07 12.11
CA ILE A 36 -6.47 12.75 11.78
C ILE A 36 -6.78 14.24 11.57
N HIS A 37 -6.17 15.08 12.38
CA HIS A 37 -6.22 16.52 12.21
C HIS A 37 -5.25 16.95 11.08
N ASN A 38 -5.53 18.09 10.46
CA ASN A 38 -4.71 18.71 9.40
C ASN A 38 -4.62 17.91 8.07
N MET A 39 -5.59 17.05 7.78
CA MET A 39 -5.67 16.41 6.45
C MET A 39 -5.97 17.40 5.35
N THR A 40 -6.80 18.42 5.63
CA THR A 40 -7.20 19.40 4.62
C THR A 40 -6.05 20.37 4.37
N ARG A 41 -5.61 20.43 3.12
CA ARG A 41 -4.55 21.34 2.64
C ARG A 41 -5.18 22.46 1.82
N TRP A 42 -5.46 23.58 2.48
CA TRP A 42 -6.02 24.77 1.82
C TRP A 42 -5.05 25.45 0.85
N ASP A 43 -3.77 25.20 1.03
CA ASP A 43 -2.66 25.78 0.26
C ASP A 43 -2.32 25.01 -1.02
N TRP A 44 -2.84 23.78 -1.22
CA TRP A 44 -2.51 22.97 -2.40
C TRP A 44 -2.83 23.69 -3.74
N GLY A 45 -3.92 24.44 -3.76
CA GLY A 45 -4.32 25.18 -4.95
C GLY A 45 -3.35 26.33 -5.28
N GLN A 46 -2.73 26.94 -4.27
CA GLN A 46 -1.69 27.94 -4.43
C GLN A 46 -0.42 27.30 -4.98
N ASP A 47 0.02 26.15 -4.42
CA ASP A 47 1.18 25.40 -4.91
C ASP A 47 1.01 25.00 -6.39
N LEU A 48 -0.18 24.48 -6.74
CA LEU A 48 -0.52 24.12 -8.11
C LEU A 48 -0.53 25.35 -9.04
N PHE A 49 -1.08 26.47 -8.58
CA PHE A 49 -1.12 27.72 -9.35
C PHE A 49 0.30 28.23 -9.62
N GLU A 50 1.17 28.28 -8.63
CA GLU A 50 2.57 28.70 -8.77
C GLU A 50 3.36 27.78 -9.70
N TRP A 51 3.12 26.47 -9.64
CA TRP A 51 3.65 25.49 -10.59
C TRP A 51 3.26 25.81 -12.03
N MET A 52 1.97 26.05 -12.27
CA MET A 52 1.46 26.36 -13.60
C MET A 52 1.96 27.72 -14.11
N GLU A 53 2.05 28.76 -13.27
CA GLU A 53 2.59 30.06 -13.64
C GLU A 53 4.03 29.95 -14.14
N TYR A 54 4.86 29.19 -13.41
CA TYR A 54 6.24 29.01 -13.79
C TYR A 54 6.41 28.17 -15.06
N TYR A 55 5.84 26.95 -15.11
CA TYR A 55 6.09 26.00 -16.21
C TYR A 55 5.29 26.31 -17.49
N LEU A 56 4.11 26.89 -17.39
CA LEU A 56 3.29 27.21 -18.55
C LEU A 56 3.48 28.64 -19.07
N LYS A 57 3.74 29.58 -18.18
CA LYS A 57 3.83 31.00 -18.56
C LYS A 57 5.23 31.58 -18.41
N GLY A 58 6.14 30.92 -17.71
CA GLY A 58 7.48 31.43 -17.40
C GLY A 58 7.49 32.61 -16.42
N VAL A 59 6.50 32.67 -15.54
CA VAL A 59 6.29 33.76 -14.57
C VAL A 59 6.52 33.25 -13.15
N GLY A 60 7.12 34.07 -12.29
CA GLY A 60 7.39 33.74 -10.90
C GLY A 60 8.68 32.97 -10.67
N PRO A 61 8.99 32.63 -9.41
CA PRO A 61 10.15 31.81 -9.04
C PRO A 61 9.91 30.35 -9.43
N LYS A 62 11.00 29.61 -9.68
CA LYS A 62 10.91 28.17 -9.89
C LYS A 62 10.39 27.49 -8.62
N PRO A 63 9.31 26.70 -8.69
CA PRO A 63 8.81 25.96 -7.54
C PRO A 63 9.84 24.95 -7.02
N ALA A 64 9.80 24.67 -5.73
CA ALA A 64 10.65 23.66 -5.13
C ALA A 64 10.25 22.26 -5.63
N LEU A 65 11.26 21.46 -5.98
CA LEU A 65 11.10 20.07 -6.41
C LEU A 65 11.29 19.16 -5.20
N HIS A 66 10.20 18.82 -4.54
CA HIS A 66 10.19 17.93 -3.38
C HIS A 66 8.85 17.20 -3.27
N ALA A 67 8.79 16.21 -2.39
CA ALA A 67 7.55 15.59 -1.99
C ALA A 67 7.14 16.07 -0.59
N GLN A 68 5.87 16.42 -0.43
CA GLN A 68 5.23 16.69 0.86
C GLN A 68 4.42 15.46 1.25
N ILE A 69 4.75 14.85 2.38
CA ILE A 69 4.20 13.56 2.78
C ILE A 69 3.51 13.70 4.13
N GLN A 70 2.27 13.20 4.23
CA GLN A 70 1.56 13.10 5.50
C GLN A 70 1.66 11.67 6.05
N ARG A 71 2.15 11.56 7.27
CA ARG A 71 2.18 10.31 8.03
C ARG A 71 0.77 9.98 8.58
N ASN A 72 0.53 8.73 8.91
CA ASN A 72 -0.77 8.25 9.42
C ASN A 72 -1.22 8.87 10.76
N ASP A 73 -0.34 9.55 11.49
CA ASP A 73 -0.66 10.34 12.69
C ASP A 73 -0.99 11.82 12.39
N GLY A 74 -0.95 12.22 11.12
CA GLY A 74 -1.27 13.57 10.65
C GLY A 74 -0.07 14.50 10.48
N GLU A 75 1.13 14.07 10.87
CA GLU A 75 2.35 14.88 10.73
C GLU A 75 2.77 14.99 9.26
N TRP A 76 3.12 16.21 8.83
CA TRP A 76 3.64 16.50 7.50
C TRP A 76 5.15 16.63 7.51
N ARG A 77 5.81 16.09 6.49
CA ARG A 77 7.24 16.29 6.27
C ARG A 77 7.56 16.52 4.81
N ILE A 78 8.74 17.04 4.57
CA ILE A 78 9.31 17.25 3.23
C ILE A 78 10.39 16.21 2.97
N GLU A 79 10.32 15.57 1.80
CA GLU A 79 11.33 14.67 1.28
C GLU A 79 11.89 15.23 -0.04
N GLU A 80 13.21 15.16 -0.23
CA GLU A 80 13.83 15.57 -1.49
C GLU A 80 13.37 14.70 -2.66
N THR A 81 13.12 13.42 -2.38
CA THR A 81 12.60 12.43 -3.34
C THR A 81 11.57 11.53 -2.66
N TRP A 82 10.66 10.99 -3.46
CA TRP A 82 9.74 9.96 -3.03
C TRP A 82 9.77 8.76 -3.99
N PRO A 83 9.88 7.51 -3.54
CA PRO A 83 10.12 7.09 -2.14
C PRO A 83 11.46 7.62 -1.58
N PRO A 84 11.61 7.71 -0.22
CA PRO A 84 12.85 8.17 0.40
C PRO A 84 14.04 7.29 0.00
N LEU A 85 15.18 7.92 -0.31
CA LEU A 85 16.38 7.18 -0.77
C LEU A 85 17.06 6.38 0.35
N ASP A 86 16.82 6.73 1.60
CA ASP A 86 17.34 6.05 2.79
C ASP A 86 16.39 4.98 3.33
N ALA A 87 15.30 4.67 2.62
CA ALA A 87 14.44 3.56 2.99
C ALA A 87 15.13 2.22 2.72
N GLU A 88 15.27 1.42 3.76
CA GLU A 88 15.78 0.06 3.68
C GLU A 88 14.64 -0.93 3.42
N ARG A 89 14.89 -1.94 2.58
CA ARG A 89 13.92 -3.02 2.32
C ARG A 89 14.06 -4.10 3.39
N VAL A 90 13.06 -4.22 4.26
CA VAL A 90 12.95 -5.30 5.24
C VAL A 90 12.08 -6.39 4.66
N SER A 91 12.64 -7.59 4.52
CA SER A 91 11.90 -8.76 4.01
C SER A 91 11.20 -9.49 5.16
N LEU A 92 9.88 -9.63 5.04
CA LEU A 92 9.07 -10.49 5.90
C LEU A 92 8.80 -11.82 5.18
N ASP A 93 9.26 -12.91 5.77
CA ASP A 93 8.97 -14.27 5.31
C ASP A 93 7.60 -14.71 5.86
N MET A 94 6.62 -14.88 4.95
CA MET A 94 5.26 -15.27 5.32
C MET A 94 5.17 -16.66 5.95
N SER A 95 6.21 -17.49 5.82
CA SER A 95 6.28 -18.80 6.52
C SER A 95 6.37 -18.66 8.04
N LEU A 96 6.80 -17.49 8.52
CA LEU A 96 6.90 -17.16 9.95
C LEU A 96 5.63 -16.52 10.52
N CYS A 97 4.63 -16.27 9.66
CA CYS A 97 3.38 -15.64 10.02
C CYS A 97 2.28 -16.69 10.23
N GLU A 98 1.30 -16.36 11.04
CA GLU A 98 0.10 -17.20 11.21
C GLU A 98 -0.87 -16.95 10.06
N SER A 99 -1.27 -18.01 9.37
CA SER A 99 -2.19 -17.94 8.24
C SER A 99 -3.51 -18.62 8.55
N THR A 100 -4.62 -17.94 8.26
CA THR A 100 -5.98 -18.46 8.43
C THR A 100 -6.80 -18.30 7.15
N GLY A 101 -7.72 -19.22 6.92
CA GLY A 101 -8.59 -19.25 5.74
C GLY A 101 -9.14 -20.64 5.49
N ALA A 102 -9.96 -20.80 4.46
CA ALA A 102 -10.47 -22.12 4.07
C ALA A 102 -9.35 -22.92 3.37
N PHE A 103 -9.07 -24.13 3.86
CA PHE A 103 -8.10 -25.02 3.22
C PHE A 103 -8.64 -25.64 1.94
N LEU A 104 -7.85 -25.60 0.86
CA LEU A 104 -8.11 -26.35 -0.37
C LEU A 104 -6.94 -27.32 -0.60
N GLY A 105 -7.13 -28.57 -0.20
CA GLY A 105 -6.10 -29.59 -0.33
C GLY A 105 -4.92 -29.43 0.66
N THR A 106 -3.76 -29.97 0.32
CA THR A 106 -2.59 -30.04 1.22
C THR A 106 -1.62 -28.87 1.09
N ALA A 107 -1.84 -27.92 0.18
CA ALA A 107 -0.81 -26.99 -0.25
C ALA A 107 -1.16 -25.50 -0.24
N GLY A 108 -2.40 -25.13 0.12
CA GLY A 108 -2.76 -23.69 0.08
C GLY A 108 -4.10 -23.36 0.69
N LEU A 109 -4.36 -22.06 0.84
CA LEU A 109 -5.60 -21.50 1.33
C LEU A 109 -6.46 -21.03 0.16
N ALA A 110 -7.79 -21.24 0.26
CA ALA A 110 -8.73 -20.81 -0.77
C ALA A 110 -8.90 -19.29 -0.79
N LEU A 111 -8.78 -18.70 -1.95
CA LEU A 111 -9.13 -17.32 -2.22
C LEU A 111 -10.17 -17.28 -3.35
N GLY A 112 -11.19 -16.44 -3.23
CA GLY A 112 -12.21 -16.21 -4.25
C GLY A 112 -13.64 -16.43 -3.76
N GLY A 113 -14.58 -15.69 -4.31
CA GLY A 113 -15.93 -15.59 -3.80
C GLY A 113 -15.96 -14.99 -2.39
N GLU A 114 -16.54 -15.69 -1.43
CA GLU A 114 -16.57 -15.26 -0.02
C GLU A 114 -15.33 -15.69 0.78
N ASN A 115 -14.43 -16.48 0.18
CA ASN A 115 -13.23 -16.95 0.88
C ASN A 115 -12.16 -15.88 0.90
N THR A 116 -11.69 -15.54 2.10
CA THR A 116 -10.56 -14.67 2.36
C THR A 116 -9.41 -15.44 2.99
N VAL A 117 -8.21 -14.92 2.83
CA VAL A 117 -7.01 -15.44 3.51
C VAL A 117 -6.44 -14.32 4.37
N THR A 118 -6.20 -14.61 5.63
CA THR A 118 -5.55 -13.68 6.55
C THR A 118 -4.18 -14.22 6.95
N VAL A 119 -3.16 -13.37 6.87
CA VAL A 119 -1.78 -13.68 7.26
C VAL A 119 -1.34 -12.64 8.26
N THR A 120 -1.12 -13.04 9.51
CA THR A 120 -0.68 -12.15 10.60
C THR A 120 0.77 -12.42 10.94
N CYS A 121 1.60 -11.43 10.77
CA CYS A 121 3.03 -11.47 11.04
C CYS A 121 3.36 -10.91 12.42
N PRO A 122 4.44 -11.41 13.05
CA PRO A 122 4.88 -10.87 14.33
C PRO A 122 5.31 -9.41 14.20
N PRO A 123 5.44 -8.68 15.33
CA PRO A 123 5.94 -7.31 15.36
C PRO A 123 7.30 -7.18 14.67
N MET A 124 7.49 -6.12 13.89
CA MET A 124 8.77 -5.80 13.26
C MET A 124 9.80 -5.33 14.32
N SER A 125 9.33 -4.70 15.38
CA SER A 125 10.11 -4.30 16.55
C SER A 125 9.26 -4.38 17.81
N ASN A 126 9.89 -4.81 18.91
CA ASN A 126 9.26 -4.83 20.24
C ASN A 126 9.69 -3.66 21.12
N GLU A 127 10.62 -2.83 20.66
CA GLU A 127 11.25 -1.78 21.49
C GLU A 127 10.91 -0.37 20.98
N VAL A 128 10.82 -0.20 19.68
CA VAL A 128 10.63 1.10 19.04
C VAL A 128 9.58 1.03 17.94
N ASP A 129 8.95 2.16 17.69
CA ASP A 129 8.02 2.31 16.56
C ASP A 129 8.76 2.09 15.23
N THR A 130 8.09 1.46 14.27
CA THR A 130 8.63 1.22 12.94
C THR A 130 8.05 2.21 11.96
N HIS A 131 8.90 3.02 11.33
CA HIS A 131 8.44 3.99 10.32
C HIS A 131 8.53 3.37 8.91
N ILE A 132 7.38 2.98 8.38
CA ILE A 132 7.23 2.44 7.01
C ILE A 132 6.99 3.62 6.08
N SER A 133 7.86 3.78 5.06
CA SER A 133 7.79 4.93 4.16
C SER A 133 8.20 4.56 2.73
N GLY A 134 7.25 4.54 1.82
CA GLY A 134 7.47 4.18 0.41
C GLY A 134 6.43 3.20 -0.12
N LEU A 135 6.86 2.33 -1.02
CA LEU A 135 6.04 1.33 -1.71
C LEU A 135 6.46 -0.06 -1.24
N ALA A 136 5.62 -0.74 -0.48
CA ALA A 136 5.85 -2.15 -0.14
C ALA A 136 5.59 -3.03 -1.37
N THR A 137 6.28 -4.17 -1.45
CA THR A 137 6.13 -5.11 -2.57
C THR A 137 5.85 -6.51 -2.03
N PHE A 138 4.75 -7.09 -2.44
CA PHE A 138 4.36 -8.45 -2.06
C PHE A 138 4.68 -9.42 -3.21
N HIS A 139 5.48 -10.43 -2.92
CA HIS A 139 5.75 -11.57 -3.79
C HIS A 139 4.82 -12.71 -3.37
N LEU A 140 3.60 -12.70 -3.92
CA LEU A 140 2.55 -13.64 -3.53
C LEU A 140 2.56 -14.87 -4.43
N SER A 141 2.75 -16.05 -3.83
CA SER A 141 2.64 -17.32 -4.55
C SER A 141 1.18 -17.79 -4.58
N VAL A 142 0.67 -18.00 -5.79
CA VAL A 142 -0.70 -18.49 -6.01
C VAL A 142 -0.74 -19.60 -7.05
N VAL A 143 -1.78 -20.44 -6.97
CA VAL A 143 -2.14 -21.42 -7.99
C VAL A 143 -3.54 -21.08 -8.51
N PRO A 144 -3.67 -20.40 -9.63
CA PRO A 144 -4.97 -20.05 -10.20
C PRO A 144 -5.73 -21.29 -10.69
N SER A 145 -7.06 -21.30 -10.50
CA SER A 145 -7.94 -22.35 -11.06
C SER A 145 -8.43 -22.02 -12.47
N PHE A 146 -8.22 -20.79 -12.93
CA PHE A 146 -8.61 -20.26 -14.22
C PHE A 146 -7.47 -19.46 -14.86
N ASP A 147 -7.63 -19.05 -16.10
CA ASP A 147 -6.67 -18.21 -16.85
C ASP A 147 -6.79 -16.71 -16.54
N GLY A 148 -7.58 -16.34 -15.53
CA GLY A 148 -7.80 -14.99 -15.05
C GLY A 148 -8.11 -15.00 -13.57
N GLY A 149 -8.39 -13.84 -13.02
CA GLY A 149 -8.72 -13.62 -11.62
C GLY A 149 -7.99 -12.41 -11.07
N GLN A 150 -8.37 -12.00 -9.88
CA GLN A 150 -7.83 -10.82 -9.23
C GLN A 150 -7.50 -11.16 -7.79
N VAL A 151 -6.45 -10.55 -7.27
CA VAL A 151 -6.12 -10.53 -5.85
C VAL A 151 -6.14 -9.09 -5.38
N PHE A 152 -6.87 -8.85 -4.31
CA PHE A 152 -6.81 -7.64 -3.49
C PHE A 152 -6.12 -8.00 -2.19
N ILE A 153 -5.21 -7.15 -1.73
CA ILE A 153 -4.52 -7.30 -0.44
C ILE A 153 -4.69 -6.00 0.32
N GLU A 154 -5.20 -6.11 1.52
CA GLU A 154 -5.19 -5.03 2.50
C GLU A 154 -4.13 -5.31 3.56
N MET A 155 -3.26 -4.34 3.82
CA MET A 155 -2.28 -4.36 4.90
C MET A 155 -2.85 -3.59 6.08
N GLN A 156 -2.88 -4.22 7.25
CA GLN A 156 -3.46 -3.67 8.47
C GLN A 156 -2.46 -3.76 9.63
N ASP A 157 -2.58 -2.86 10.58
CA ASP A 157 -2.01 -3.02 11.91
C ASP A 157 -2.68 -4.20 12.62
N SER A 158 -1.90 -5.17 13.11
CA SER A 158 -2.44 -6.41 13.70
C SER A 158 -3.25 -6.19 14.98
N GLU A 159 -2.95 -5.13 15.73
CA GLU A 159 -3.58 -4.86 17.03
C GLU A 159 -4.85 -4.03 16.90
N THR A 160 -4.86 -3.08 15.97
CA THR A 160 -5.96 -2.13 15.84
C THR A 160 -6.89 -2.45 14.66
N GLY A 161 -6.42 -3.24 13.68
CA GLY A 161 -7.11 -3.45 12.42
C GLY A 161 -7.10 -2.22 11.50
N THR A 162 -6.36 -1.18 11.84
CA THR A 162 -6.26 0.03 11.03
C THR A 162 -5.58 -0.28 9.70
N ARG A 163 -6.20 0.11 8.58
CA ARG A 163 -5.62 -0.04 7.24
C ARG A 163 -4.38 0.83 7.10
N LEU A 164 -3.29 0.21 6.69
CA LEU A 164 -2.00 0.86 6.42
C LEU A 164 -1.77 1.10 4.93
N GLY A 165 -2.31 0.21 4.10
CA GLY A 165 -2.19 0.30 2.65
C GLY A 165 -2.92 -0.84 1.96
N HIS A 166 -2.97 -0.82 0.64
CA HIS A 166 -3.56 -1.91 -0.14
C HIS A 166 -2.91 -2.03 -1.52
N ALA A 167 -3.11 -3.19 -2.13
CA ALA A 167 -2.70 -3.48 -3.49
C ALA A 167 -3.77 -4.33 -4.19
N THR A 168 -3.87 -4.22 -5.50
CA THR A 168 -4.70 -5.11 -6.32
C THR A 168 -4.01 -5.45 -7.62
N MET A 169 -4.21 -6.69 -8.09
CA MET A 169 -3.64 -7.13 -9.35
C MET A 169 -4.48 -8.25 -9.97
N ASP A 170 -4.71 -8.17 -11.27
CA ASP A 170 -5.18 -9.32 -12.05
C ASP A 170 -4.02 -10.30 -12.26
N VAL A 171 -4.27 -11.59 -12.07
CA VAL A 171 -3.24 -12.65 -12.16
C VAL A 171 -2.51 -12.68 -13.51
N ARG A 172 -3.13 -12.17 -14.58
CA ARG A 172 -2.49 -12.05 -15.89
C ARG A 172 -1.33 -11.05 -15.93
N TYR A 173 -1.24 -10.16 -14.96
CA TYR A 173 -0.15 -9.18 -14.83
C TYR A 173 0.85 -9.57 -13.74
N HIS A 174 0.91 -10.86 -13.39
CA HIS A 174 1.68 -11.37 -12.25
C HIS A 174 3.18 -11.00 -12.29
N ALA A 175 3.77 -10.80 -13.46
CA ALA A 175 5.17 -10.36 -13.57
C ALA A 175 5.37 -8.85 -13.39
N GLY A 176 4.30 -8.10 -13.09
CA GLY A 176 4.30 -6.64 -13.08
C GLY A 176 4.22 -6.04 -14.49
N GLY A 177 4.06 -4.71 -14.56
CA GLY A 177 3.98 -4.00 -15.84
C GLY A 177 2.61 -4.01 -16.47
N TYR A 178 2.57 -3.74 -17.78
CA TYR A 178 1.33 -3.48 -18.53
C TYR A 178 1.01 -4.55 -19.58
N GLU A 179 1.80 -5.64 -19.64
CA GLU A 179 1.60 -6.71 -20.61
C GLU A 179 1.03 -7.95 -19.92
N ALA A 180 -0.12 -8.41 -20.40
CA ALA A 180 -0.74 -9.61 -19.89
C ALA A 180 0.10 -10.86 -20.21
N GLN A 181 0.36 -11.66 -19.19
CA GLN A 181 1.07 -12.93 -19.27
C GLN A 181 0.09 -14.09 -19.41
N THR A 182 0.56 -15.20 -19.99
CA THR A 182 -0.24 -16.43 -20.04
C THR A 182 -0.32 -17.05 -18.64
N VAL A 183 -1.52 -17.26 -18.15
CA VAL A 183 -1.81 -17.98 -16.93
C VAL A 183 -2.27 -19.39 -17.28
N ILE A 184 -1.61 -20.41 -16.74
CA ILE A 184 -1.98 -21.81 -16.95
C ILE A 184 -2.66 -22.31 -15.67
N PRO A 185 -3.97 -22.65 -15.70
CA PRO A 185 -4.67 -23.15 -14.54
C PRO A 185 -3.95 -24.35 -13.89
N GLY A 186 -3.86 -24.33 -12.57
CA GLY A 186 -3.17 -25.36 -11.79
C GLY A 186 -1.65 -25.23 -11.72
N GLN A 187 -1.03 -24.27 -12.42
CA GLN A 187 0.40 -23.97 -12.25
C GLN A 187 0.61 -22.85 -11.23
N SER A 188 1.63 -23.02 -10.38
CA SER A 188 2.02 -21.95 -9.45
C SER A 188 2.67 -20.80 -10.19
N ILE A 189 2.27 -19.58 -9.85
CA ILE A 189 2.88 -18.33 -10.28
C ILE A 189 3.19 -17.46 -9.05
N THR A 190 4.17 -16.57 -9.18
CA THR A 190 4.43 -15.51 -8.20
C THR A 190 3.90 -14.19 -8.75
N MET A 191 3.01 -13.56 -8.01
CA MET A 191 2.50 -12.22 -8.33
C MET A 191 3.39 -11.18 -7.67
N LEU A 192 3.91 -10.24 -8.45
CA LEU A 192 4.66 -9.10 -7.96
C LEU A 192 3.70 -7.93 -7.77
N MET A 193 3.19 -7.75 -6.55
CA MET A 193 2.18 -6.75 -6.24
C MET A 193 2.80 -5.57 -5.48
N GLU A 194 2.74 -4.39 -6.06
CA GLU A 194 3.19 -3.16 -5.41
C GLU A 194 2.02 -2.50 -4.71
N PHE A 195 2.20 -2.15 -3.43
CA PHE A 195 1.23 -1.38 -2.66
C PHE A 195 1.25 0.08 -3.08
N GLN A 196 0.16 0.77 -2.83
CA GLN A 196 0.14 2.22 -2.93
C GLN A 196 1.17 2.85 -1.98
N GLY A 197 1.63 4.05 -2.32
CA GLY A 197 2.58 4.78 -1.48
C GLY A 197 2.02 5.01 -0.09
N MET A 198 2.81 4.71 0.92
CA MET A 198 2.40 4.81 2.32
C MET A 198 3.46 5.50 3.17
N ASP A 199 3.00 6.17 4.21
CA ASP A 199 3.83 6.74 5.25
C ASP A 199 3.18 6.48 6.61
N VAL A 200 3.69 5.49 7.30
CA VAL A 200 3.06 4.87 8.46
C VAL A 200 4.06 4.75 9.60
N LEU A 201 3.69 5.27 10.74
CA LEU A 201 4.35 4.95 12.01
C LEU A 201 3.57 3.78 12.65
N LEU A 202 4.16 2.59 12.63
CA LEU A 202 3.62 1.39 13.26
C LEU A 202 4.19 1.31 14.69
N PRO A 203 3.34 1.30 15.74
CA PRO A 203 3.82 1.30 17.12
C PRO A 203 4.65 0.06 17.47
N ALA A 204 5.53 0.20 18.47
CA ALA A 204 6.26 -0.93 19.03
C ALA A 204 5.31 -2.04 19.49
N ASN A 205 5.69 -3.29 19.32
CA ASN A 205 4.89 -4.51 19.58
C ASN A 205 3.68 -4.73 18.66
N HIS A 206 3.44 -3.85 17.66
CA HIS A 206 2.42 -4.10 16.65
C HIS A 206 3.00 -4.88 15.48
N GLY A 207 2.27 -5.88 15.01
CA GLY A 207 2.56 -6.63 13.82
C GLY A 207 1.79 -6.11 12.61
N ILE A 208 1.93 -6.82 11.50
CA ILE A 208 1.21 -6.53 10.27
C ILE A 208 0.31 -7.71 9.92
N THR A 209 -0.95 -7.42 9.65
CA THR A 209 -1.91 -8.39 9.12
C THR A 209 -2.19 -8.08 7.66
N PHE A 210 -2.08 -9.08 6.80
CA PHE A 210 -2.48 -9.01 5.40
C PHE A 210 -3.81 -9.75 5.24
N VAL A 211 -4.82 -9.06 4.74
CA VAL A 211 -6.13 -9.63 4.39
C VAL A 211 -6.22 -9.70 2.87
N LEU A 212 -6.30 -10.92 2.35
CA LEU A 212 -6.38 -11.17 0.92
C LEU A 212 -7.82 -11.54 0.56
N ALA A 213 -8.33 -10.94 -0.50
CA ALA A 213 -9.66 -11.17 -1.04
C ALA A 213 -9.62 -11.16 -2.58
N GLU A 214 -10.72 -11.55 -3.23
CA GLU A 214 -10.85 -11.48 -4.69
C GLU A 214 -11.02 -10.02 -5.17
N SER A 215 -11.63 -9.16 -4.35
CA SER A 215 -11.77 -7.73 -4.63
C SER A 215 -11.87 -6.92 -3.33
N GLY A 216 -11.61 -5.63 -3.42
CA GLY A 216 -11.85 -4.65 -2.36
C GLY A 216 -12.99 -3.70 -2.73
N GLU A 217 -13.47 -2.92 -1.76
CA GLU A 217 -14.62 -2.02 -1.93
C GLU A 217 -14.42 -0.98 -3.05
N ASP A 218 -13.19 -0.53 -3.26
CA ASP A 218 -12.85 0.52 -4.23
C ASP A 218 -12.49 -0.02 -5.63
N TYR A 219 -12.53 -1.35 -5.81
CA TYR A 219 -12.10 -1.99 -7.06
C TYR A 219 -13.23 -2.72 -7.75
N LEU A 220 -13.19 -2.73 -9.08
CA LEU A 220 -14.12 -3.52 -9.87
C LEU A 220 -13.96 -5.01 -9.52
N PRO A 221 -15.09 -5.75 -9.44
CA PRO A 221 -15.02 -7.18 -9.23
C PRO A 221 -14.29 -7.85 -10.41
N PRO A 222 -13.66 -9.02 -10.18
CA PRO A 222 -12.99 -9.76 -11.22
C PRO A 222 -13.96 -10.16 -12.34
N ALA A 223 -13.45 -10.23 -13.57
CA ALA A 223 -14.26 -10.55 -14.75
C ALA A 223 -14.75 -12.01 -14.80
N CYS A 224 -14.52 -12.79 -13.77
CA CYS A 224 -14.88 -14.21 -13.72
C CYS A 224 -16.27 -14.43 -13.18
N THR A 225 -17.00 -15.40 -13.78
CA THR A 225 -18.34 -15.78 -13.32
C THR A 225 -18.42 -17.32 -13.17
N PRO A 226 -18.78 -17.86 -11.99
CA PRO A 226 -19.23 -17.16 -10.78
C PRO A 226 -18.11 -16.57 -9.92
N SER A 227 -16.89 -17.07 -9.95
CA SER A 227 -15.71 -16.53 -9.30
C SER A 227 -14.42 -17.15 -9.86
N CYS A 228 -13.27 -16.48 -9.76
CA CYS A 228 -11.97 -17.04 -10.08
C CYS A 228 -11.28 -17.50 -8.80
N SER A 229 -11.60 -18.69 -8.33
CA SER A 229 -10.89 -19.22 -7.16
C SER A 229 -9.43 -19.48 -7.46
N MET A 230 -8.60 -19.31 -6.46
CA MET A 230 -7.17 -19.64 -6.50
C MET A 230 -6.69 -20.16 -5.16
N HIS A 231 -5.56 -20.83 -5.16
CA HIS A 231 -4.89 -21.22 -3.94
C HIS A 231 -3.78 -20.22 -3.64
N VAL A 232 -3.80 -19.64 -2.46
CA VAL A 232 -2.71 -18.81 -1.94
C VAL A 232 -1.78 -19.68 -1.11
N ILE A 233 -0.48 -19.53 -1.29
CA ILE A 233 0.54 -20.30 -0.58
C ILE A 233 1.40 -19.34 0.25
N PRO A 234 0.97 -18.96 1.47
CA PRO A 234 1.70 -18.01 2.30
C PRO A 234 3.12 -18.48 2.63
N SER A 235 3.33 -19.77 2.87
CA SER A 235 4.60 -20.33 3.29
C SER A 235 5.77 -20.19 2.30
N VAL A 236 5.50 -19.77 1.06
CA VAL A 236 6.53 -19.47 0.03
C VAL A 236 6.35 -18.06 -0.54
N SER A 237 5.60 -17.23 0.17
CA SER A 237 5.38 -15.81 -0.17
C SER A 237 6.24 -14.94 0.73
N THR A 238 6.62 -13.77 0.23
CA THR A 238 7.40 -12.78 0.98
C THR A 238 6.85 -11.38 0.73
N VAL A 239 7.08 -10.47 1.67
CA VAL A 239 6.80 -9.05 1.45
C VAL A 239 8.04 -8.22 1.79
N GLU A 240 8.37 -7.27 0.95
CA GLU A 240 9.42 -6.28 1.18
C GLU A 240 8.78 -4.98 1.63
N ILE A 241 9.11 -4.54 2.85
CA ILE A 241 8.57 -3.33 3.47
C ILE A 241 9.67 -2.27 3.52
N PRO A 242 9.44 -1.07 2.96
CA PRO A 242 10.39 0.03 3.04
C PRO A 242 10.34 0.66 4.43
N VAL A 243 11.43 0.60 5.18
CA VAL A 243 11.56 1.15 6.53
C VAL A 243 12.63 2.23 6.55
N ILE A 244 12.33 3.36 7.18
CA ILE A 244 13.32 4.41 7.43
C ILE A 244 13.70 4.43 8.91
N TYR A 245 15.01 4.54 9.17
CA TYR A 245 15.59 4.58 10.54
C TYR A 245 16.16 5.98 10.77
N ARG A 246 15.27 6.95 10.92
CA ARG A 246 15.67 8.31 11.28
C ARG A 246 15.44 8.49 12.77
N ASP A 247 16.48 8.97 13.47
CA ASP A 247 16.30 9.38 14.87
C ASP A 247 15.16 10.39 14.93
N GLY A 248 14.22 10.19 15.88
CA GLY A 248 12.96 10.94 15.99
C GLY A 248 13.09 12.46 16.23
N SER A 249 14.22 13.05 15.87
CA SER A 249 14.54 14.47 16.00
C SER A 249 14.43 15.27 14.70
N SER A 250 14.03 14.65 13.59
CA SER A 250 13.84 15.38 12.32
C SER A 250 12.39 15.70 11.99
N THR A 251 11.61 16.14 12.96
CA THR A 251 10.45 16.98 12.70
C THR A 251 10.95 18.41 12.47
N LEU A 252 10.80 18.88 11.23
CA LEU A 252 10.99 20.30 10.90
C LEU A 252 9.90 21.15 11.51
#